data_fd3c6277f45cb6fb7cc74e5159a57462
#
_entry.id   fd3c6277f45cb6fb7cc74e5159a57462
#
_cell.length_a   1.000
_cell.length_b   1.000
_cell.length_c   1.000
_cell.angle_alpha   90.00
_cell.angle_beta   90.00
_cell.angle_gamma   90.00
#
_symmetry.space_group_name_H-M   'P 1'
#
loop_
_entity.id
_entity.type
_entity.pdbx_description
1 polymer ?
#
loop_
_entity_poly.entity_id
_entity_poly.type
_entity_poly.pdbx_seq_one_letter_code
_entity_poly.pdbx_strand_id
1 'polypeptide(L)'
;MYRLWRFTPWLTRLILGAATLIFTLIGLKYITDPVGAAASFKISLGSAAAITSMRVGFGAFPLGFAIVVASCLMSTSRLLPGLYFMATIIGVATAARVLGIVVDGAAPESVFLLRPEVALLALSVVGVLLESGRRRHQRTHTA
;
A
#
# COMPACT_ATOMS: atom_id res chain seq x y z
N MET A 1 -26.93 11.08 -10.34
CA MET A 1 -26.06 10.67 -9.20
C MET A 1 -26.07 9.16 -8.91
N TYR A 2 -27.17 8.42 -9.09
CA TYR A 2 -27.28 6.98 -8.81
C TYR A 2 -26.30 6.07 -9.57
N ARG A 3 -25.87 6.42 -10.79
CA ARG A 3 -24.92 5.61 -11.56
C ARG A 3 -23.51 5.53 -10.94
N LEU A 4 -23.04 6.59 -10.31
CA LEU A 4 -21.69 6.63 -9.69
C LEU A 4 -21.53 5.61 -8.55
N TRP A 5 -22.56 5.44 -7.71
CA TRP A 5 -22.49 4.53 -6.55
C TRP A 5 -22.45 3.04 -6.93
N ARG A 6 -22.91 2.67 -8.14
CA ARG A 6 -22.81 1.29 -8.63
C ARG A 6 -21.38 0.89 -8.99
N PHE A 7 -20.54 1.84 -9.40
CA PHE A 7 -19.16 1.59 -9.80
C PHE A 7 -18.17 1.71 -8.65
N THR A 8 -18.53 2.35 -7.55
CA THR A 8 -17.65 2.54 -6.38
C THR A 8 -17.02 1.23 -5.88
N PRO A 9 -17.76 0.11 -5.67
CA PRO A 9 -17.15 -1.13 -5.20
C PRO A 9 -16.13 -1.73 -6.18
N TRP A 10 -16.33 -1.53 -7.48
CA TRP A 10 -15.40 -1.99 -8.51
C TRP A 10 -14.11 -1.16 -8.50
N LEU A 11 -14.25 0.16 -8.43
CA LEU A 11 -13.09 1.06 -8.31
C LEU A 11 -12.28 0.77 -7.04
N THR A 12 -12.95 0.59 -5.92
CA THR A 12 -12.31 0.21 -4.65
C THR A 12 -11.58 -1.12 -4.77
N ARG A 13 -12.19 -2.12 -5.41
CA ARG A 13 -11.52 -3.41 -5.67
C ARG A 13 -10.30 -3.27 -6.57
N LEU A 14 -10.34 -2.41 -7.58
CA LEU A 14 -9.18 -2.15 -8.43
C LEU A 14 -8.04 -1.51 -7.64
N ILE A 15 -8.32 -0.53 -6.78
CA ILE A 15 -7.31 0.10 -5.92
C ILE A 15 -6.66 -0.93 -5.00
N LEU A 16 -7.47 -1.71 -4.26
CA LEU A 16 -6.96 -2.73 -3.35
C LEU A 16 -6.27 -3.89 -4.10
N GLY A 17 -6.76 -4.27 -5.28
CA GLY A 17 -6.15 -5.29 -6.12
C GLY A 17 -4.77 -4.88 -6.64
N ALA A 18 -4.64 -3.63 -7.10
CA ALA A 18 -3.36 -3.08 -7.52
C ALA A 18 -2.37 -3.02 -6.34
N ALA A 19 -2.83 -2.60 -5.16
CA ALA A 19 -2.01 -2.60 -3.95
C ALA A 19 -1.56 -4.01 -3.55
N THR A 20 -2.47 -4.99 -3.57
CA THR A 20 -2.16 -6.40 -3.32
C THR A 20 -1.06 -6.88 -4.27
N LEU A 21 -1.20 -6.61 -5.56
CA LEU A 21 -0.20 -7.00 -6.57
C LEU A 21 1.15 -6.35 -6.30
N ILE A 22 1.19 -5.04 -6.06
CA ILE A 22 2.43 -4.30 -5.77
C ILE A 22 3.14 -4.88 -4.55
N PHE A 23 2.44 -5.06 -3.43
CA PHE A 23 3.03 -5.62 -2.21
C PHE A 23 3.49 -7.07 -2.39
N THR A 24 2.75 -7.87 -3.16
CA THR A 24 3.16 -9.25 -3.49
C THR A 24 4.46 -9.25 -4.29
N LEU A 25 4.56 -8.42 -5.33
CA LEU A 25 5.76 -8.34 -6.17
C LEU A 25 6.98 -7.86 -5.37
N ILE A 26 6.82 -6.81 -4.56
CA ILE A 26 7.90 -6.31 -3.68
C ILE A 26 8.31 -7.40 -2.71
N GLY A 27 7.35 -8.00 -2.00
CA GLY A 27 7.61 -9.02 -0.99
C GLY A 27 8.33 -10.24 -1.56
N LEU A 28 7.87 -10.76 -2.69
CA LEU A 28 8.50 -11.89 -3.36
C LEU A 28 9.93 -11.56 -3.80
N LYS A 29 10.15 -10.36 -4.39
CA LYS A 29 11.49 -9.92 -4.82
C LYS A 29 12.48 -9.94 -3.65
N TYR A 30 12.10 -9.37 -2.50
CA TYR A 30 12.99 -9.33 -1.33
C TYR A 30 13.13 -10.66 -0.60
N ILE A 31 12.16 -11.57 -0.69
CA ILE A 31 12.31 -12.93 -0.14
C ILE A 31 13.27 -13.75 -1.00
N THR A 32 13.14 -13.68 -2.32
CA THR A 32 13.94 -14.50 -3.23
C THR A 32 15.37 -13.97 -3.41
N ASP A 33 15.51 -12.66 -3.64
CA ASP A 33 16.80 -12.00 -3.86
C ASP A 33 16.91 -10.68 -3.07
N PRO A 34 17.13 -10.74 -1.76
CA PRO A 34 17.26 -9.53 -0.93
C PRO A 34 18.51 -8.70 -1.27
N VAL A 35 19.59 -9.33 -1.72
CA VAL A 35 20.86 -8.64 -2.04
C VAL A 35 20.70 -7.84 -3.33
N GLY A 36 20.23 -8.44 -4.40
CA GLY A 36 19.99 -7.75 -5.66
C GLY A 36 18.88 -6.71 -5.56
N ALA A 37 17.83 -6.99 -4.77
CA ALA A 37 16.77 -6.01 -4.51
C ALA A 37 17.29 -4.78 -3.77
N ALA A 38 18.10 -4.95 -2.71
CA ALA A 38 18.71 -3.88 -1.94
C ALA A 38 19.73 -3.07 -2.77
N ALA A 39 20.55 -3.75 -3.58
CA ALA A 39 21.54 -3.12 -4.45
C ALA A 39 20.91 -2.16 -5.47
N SER A 40 19.67 -2.44 -5.92
CA SER A 40 18.90 -1.54 -6.81
C SER A 40 18.67 -0.14 -6.20
N PHE A 41 18.73 -0.03 -4.87
CA PHE A 41 18.63 1.22 -4.12
C PHE A 41 19.93 1.64 -3.45
N LYS A 42 21.08 1.10 -3.95
CA LYS A 42 22.44 1.39 -3.44
C LYS A 42 22.63 1.00 -1.97
N ILE A 43 21.84 0.03 -1.47
CA ILE A 43 21.97 -0.51 -0.12
C ILE A 43 22.87 -1.74 -0.16
N SER A 44 23.98 -1.71 0.57
CA SER A 44 24.89 -2.83 0.72
C SER A 44 24.58 -3.63 1.99
N LEU A 45 24.44 -4.94 1.85
CA LEU A 45 24.15 -5.87 2.95
C LEU A 45 25.43 -6.62 3.33
N GLY A 46 26.10 -6.14 4.37
CA GLY A 46 27.43 -6.64 4.78
C GLY A 46 27.43 -7.90 5.66
N SER A 47 26.27 -8.48 6.02
CA SER A 47 26.22 -9.66 6.90
C SER A 47 25.01 -10.53 6.64
N ALA A 48 25.07 -11.82 7.05
CA ALA A 48 23.93 -12.73 6.99
C ALA A 48 22.71 -12.20 7.79
N ALA A 49 22.94 -11.55 8.91
CA ALA A 49 21.89 -10.92 9.70
C ALA A 49 21.22 -9.77 8.95
N ALA A 50 21.97 -8.93 8.25
CA ALA A 50 21.43 -7.85 7.41
C ALA A 50 20.57 -8.43 6.26
N ILE A 51 21.03 -9.49 5.61
CA ILE A 51 20.28 -10.19 4.54
C ILE A 51 18.95 -10.74 5.08
N THR A 52 18.98 -11.40 6.25
CA THR A 52 17.75 -11.93 6.87
C THR A 52 16.81 -10.82 7.29
N SER A 53 17.32 -9.74 7.90
CA SER A 53 16.52 -8.59 8.27
C SER A 53 15.83 -7.93 7.06
N MET A 54 16.54 -7.86 5.92
CA MET A 54 15.98 -7.34 4.69
C MET A 54 14.86 -8.24 4.14
N ARG A 55 15.04 -9.59 4.21
CA ARG A 55 13.96 -10.53 3.85
C ARG A 55 12.73 -10.38 4.72
N VAL A 56 12.90 -10.17 6.02
CA VAL A 56 11.78 -9.96 6.94
C VAL A 56 11.14 -8.60 6.72
N GLY A 57 11.91 -7.52 6.76
CA GLY A 57 11.38 -6.14 6.71
C GLY A 57 10.74 -5.80 5.36
N PHE A 58 11.42 -6.10 4.25
CA PHE A 58 10.96 -5.75 2.90
C PHE A 58 10.39 -6.93 2.12
N GLY A 59 10.51 -8.15 2.63
CA GLY A 59 9.91 -9.34 2.04
C GLY A 59 8.63 -9.76 2.76
N ALA A 60 8.76 -10.26 4.00
CA ALA A 60 7.64 -10.85 4.73
C ALA A 60 6.56 -9.84 5.11
N PHE A 61 6.90 -8.63 5.56
CA PHE A 61 5.90 -7.62 5.90
C PHE A 61 5.04 -7.20 4.71
N PRO A 62 5.59 -6.84 3.54
CA PRO A 62 4.77 -6.54 2.36
C PRO A 62 3.89 -7.72 1.93
N LEU A 63 4.36 -8.95 1.99
CA LEU A 63 3.52 -10.12 1.72
C LEU A 63 2.39 -10.27 2.74
N GLY A 64 2.66 -10.06 4.02
CA GLY A 64 1.63 -10.04 5.06
C GLY A 64 0.57 -8.97 4.77
N PHE A 65 0.97 -7.77 4.37
CA PHE A 65 0.05 -6.70 3.96
C PHE A 65 -0.77 -7.10 2.73
N ALA A 66 -0.13 -7.73 1.73
CA ALA A 66 -0.84 -8.24 0.54
C ALA A 66 -1.93 -9.23 0.92
N ILE A 67 -1.67 -10.17 1.82
CA ILE A 67 -2.64 -11.17 2.29
C ILE A 67 -3.82 -10.49 3.00
N VAL A 68 -3.54 -9.52 3.90
CA VAL A 68 -4.60 -8.77 4.60
C VAL A 68 -5.47 -8.01 3.60
N VAL A 69 -4.86 -7.27 2.66
CA VAL A 69 -5.58 -6.50 1.65
C VAL A 69 -6.38 -7.42 0.71
N ALA A 70 -5.80 -8.54 0.27
CA ALA A 70 -6.47 -9.56 -0.55
C ALA A 70 -7.71 -10.12 0.16
N SER A 71 -7.62 -10.39 1.47
CA SER A 71 -8.76 -10.85 2.26
C SER A 71 -9.94 -9.85 2.28
N CYS A 72 -9.61 -8.55 2.19
CA CYS A 72 -10.62 -7.50 2.13
C CYS A 72 -11.34 -7.44 0.78
N LEU A 73 -10.72 -7.91 -0.31
CA LEU A 73 -11.33 -7.96 -1.65
C LEU A 73 -12.50 -8.96 -1.73
N MET A 74 -12.51 -9.99 -0.88
CA MET A 74 -13.49 -11.07 -0.92
C MET A 74 -14.91 -10.63 -0.52
N SER A 75 -15.07 -9.48 0.18
CA SER A 75 -16.38 -9.03 0.63
C SER A 75 -16.52 -7.51 0.53
N THR A 76 -17.66 -7.05 0.00
CA THR A 76 -17.98 -5.62 -0.10
C THR A 76 -18.00 -4.91 1.26
N SER A 77 -18.35 -5.64 2.34
CA SER A 77 -18.31 -5.11 3.70
C SER A 77 -16.90 -4.82 4.21
N ARG A 78 -15.88 -5.50 3.67
CA ARG A 78 -14.47 -5.36 4.07
C ARG A 78 -13.68 -4.35 3.23
N LEU A 79 -14.26 -3.82 2.14
CA LEU A 79 -13.56 -2.87 1.26
C LEU A 79 -13.13 -1.60 2.02
N LEU A 80 -14.01 -1.02 2.83
CA LEU A 80 -13.69 0.18 3.60
C LEU A 80 -12.59 -0.05 4.66
N PRO A 81 -12.64 -1.09 5.51
CA PRO A 81 -11.51 -1.46 6.37
C PRO A 81 -10.21 -1.66 5.61
N GLY A 82 -10.24 -2.34 4.45
CA GLY A 82 -9.06 -2.54 3.59
C GLY A 82 -8.44 -1.23 3.11
N LEU A 83 -9.28 -0.27 2.71
CA LEU A 83 -8.82 1.07 2.30
C LEU A 83 -8.22 1.86 3.47
N TYR A 84 -8.81 1.80 4.66
CA TYR A 84 -8.23 2.41 5.88
C TYR A 84 -6.88 1.80 6.22
N PHE A 85 -6.79 0.47 6.20
CA PHE A 85 -5.52 -0.24 6.41
C PHE A 85 -4.45 0.25 5.42
N MET A 86 -4.78 0.30 4.13
CA MET A 86 -3.88 0.78 3.08
C MET A 86 -3.46 2.24 3.30
N ALA A 87 -4.43 3.13 3.52
CA ALA A 87 -4.14 4.55 3.74
C ALA A 87 -3.22 4.75 4.96
N THR A 88 -3.42 3.98 6.03
CA THR A 88 -2.58 4.04 7.23
C THR A 88 -1.15 3.56 6.94
N ILE A 89 -0.97 2.37 6.36
CA ILE A 89 0.36 1.81 6.09
C ILE A 89 1.15 2.71 5.13
N ILE A 90 0.53 3.10 4.00
CA ILE A 90 1.20 3.96 3.03
C ILE A 90 1.42 5.37 3.59
N GLY A 91 0.48 5.89 4.37
CA GLY A 91 0.63 7.20 5.01
C GLY A 91 1.83 7.25 5.96
N VAL A 92 2.01 6.20 6.79
CA VAL A 92 3.18 6.08 7.69
C VAL A 92 4.47 5.92 6.87
N ALA A 93 4.47 5.08 5.83
CA ALA A 93 5.64 4.90 4.97
C ALA A 93 6.03 6.21 4.26
N THR A 94 5.05 6.93 3.69
CA THR A 94 5.26 8.23 3.03
C THR A 94 5.82 9.26 4.03
N ALA A 95 5.25 9.32 5.24
CA ALA A 95 5.72 10.25 6.28
C ALA A 95 7.17 9.94 6.70
N ALA A 96 7.51 8.66 6.90
CA ALA A 96 8.87 8.23 7.21
C ALA A 96 9.85 8.57 6.07
N ARG A 97 9.44 8.40 4.81
CA ARG A 97 10.28 8.78 3.66
C ARG A 97 10.50 10.28 3.57
N VAL A 98 9.45 11.07 3.77
CA VAL A 98 9.58 12.54 3.80
C VAL A 98 10.52 12.97 4.92
N LEU A 99 10.38 12.38 6.11
CA LEU A 99 11.30 12.64 7.21
C LEU A 99 12.75 12.29 6.84
N GLY A 100 13.00 11.10 6.24
CA GLY A 100 14.32 10.71 5.76
C GLY A 100 14.89 11.68 4.74
N ILE A 101 14.09 12.13 3.77
CA ILE A 101 14.51 13.13 2.77
C ILE A 101 14.93 14.44 3.44
N VAL A 102 14.22 14.87 4.49
CA VAL A 102 14.53 16.11 5.22
C VAL A 102 15.78 15.97 6.10
N VAL A 103 15.94 14.83 6.78
CA VAL A 103 17.01 14.62 7.75
C VAL A 103 18.31 14.15 7.08
N ASP A 104 18.20 13.18 6.14
CA ASP A 104 19.34 12.49 5.53
C ASP A 104 19.74 13.10 4.17
N GLY A 105 18.88 13.98 3.62
CA GLY A 105 19.05 14.59 2.31
C GLY A 105 18.22 13.94 1.20
N ALA A 106 17.97 14.71 0.14
CA ALA A 106 17.13 14.34 -0.99
C ALA A 106 17.87 13.43 -2.00
N ALA A 107 18.18 12.18 -1.63
CA ALA A 107 18.73 11.21 -2.56
C ALA A 107 17.74 10.95 -3.71
N PRO A 108 18.20 10.88 -4.98
CA PRO A 108 17.35 10.67 -6.16
C PRO A 108 16.47 9.43 -6.05
N GLU A 109 16.97 8.35 -5.47
CA GLU A 109 16.27 7.10 -5.24
C GLU A 109 15.09 7.28 -4.26
N SER A 110 15.29 8.05 -3.19
CA SER A 110 14.25 8.34 -2.19
C SER A 110 13.14 9.20 -2.78
N VAL A 111 13.50 10.22 -3.58
CA VAL A 111 12.52 11.08 -4.28
C VAL A 111 11.76 10.29 -5.34
N PHE A 112 12.41 9.37 -6.05
CA PHE A 112 11.76 8.50 -7.02
C PHE A 112 10.70 7.60 -6.37
N LEU A 113 11.03 6.97 -5.25
CA LEU A 113 10.11 6.10 -4.51
C LEU A 113 8.96 6.85 -3.84
N LEU A 114 9.14 8.12 -3.50
CA LEU A 114 8.07 8.94 -2.91
C LEU A 114 6.86 9.08 -3.86
N ARG A 115 7.09 9.15 -5.17
CA ARG A 115 6.03 9.36 -6.17
C ARG A 115 4.96 8.26 -6.15
N PRO A 116 5.28 6.96 -6.28
CA PRO A 116 4.28 5.90 -6.22
C PRO A 116 3.63 5.77 -4.83
N GLU A 117 4.34 6.10 -3.75
CA GLU A 117 3.76 6.11 -2.40
C GLU A 117 2.69 7.17 -2.25
N VAL A 118 2.97 8.41 -2.67
CA VAL A 118 1.99 9.51 -2.65
C VAL A 118 0.80 9.20 -3.56
N ALA A 119 1.02 8.63 -4.74
CA ALA A 119 -0.05 8.24 -5.64
C ALA A 119 -0.96 7.17 -5.01
N LEU A 120 -0.37 6.13 -4.41
CA LEU A 120 -1.14 5.06 -3.77
C LEU A 120 -1.87 5.55 -2.51
N LEU A 121 -1.26 6.46 -1.75
CA LEU A 121 -1.92 7.13 -0.62
C LEU A 121 -3.14 7.94 -1.09
N ALA A 122 -2.97 8.77 -2.11
CA ALA A 122 -4.06 9.57 -2.67
C ALA A 122 -5.21 8.69 -3.17
N LEU A 123 -4.91 7.61 -3.90
CA LEU A 123 -5.91 6.64 -4.37
C LEU A 123 -6.63 5.96 -3.19
N SER A 124 -5.91 5.60 -2.13
CA SER A 124 -6.51 4.98 -0.94
C SER A 124 -7.43 5.95 -0.21
N VAL A 125 -7.04 7.21 -0.05
CA VAL A 125 -7.87 8.27 0.56
C VAL A 125 -9.12 8.54 -0.28
N VAL A 126 -8.98 8.68 -1.60
CA VAL A 126 -10.12 8.84 -2.51
C VAL A 126 -11.06 7.63 -2.40
N GLY A 127 -10.51 6.41 -2.36
CA GLY A 127 -11.28 5.20 -2.14
C GLY A 127 -12.07 5.22 -0.82
N VAL A 128 -11.45 5.65 0.28
CA VAL A 128 -12.11 5.82 1.58
C VAL A 128 -13.28 6.81 1.48
N LEU A 129 -13.07 7.96 0.86
CA LEU A 129 -14.12 8.99 0.72
C LEU A 129 -15.30 8.47 -0.10
N LEU A 130 -15.05 7.82 -1.22
CA LEU A 130 -16.08 7.25 -2.10
C LEU A 130 -16.86 6.14 -1.39
N GLU A 131 -16.17 5.19 -0.79
CA GLU A 131 -16.83 4.05 -0.12
C GLU A 131 -17.59 4.47 1.13
N SER A 132 -17.08 5.45 1.88
CA SER A 132 -17.78 6.05 3.03
C SER A 132 -19.05 6.78 2.60
N GLY A 133 -18.98 7.56 1.51
CA GLY A 133 -20.14 8.23 0.93
C GLY A 133 -21.20 7.23 0.46
N ARG A 134 -20.80 6.15 -0.22
CA ARG A 134 -21.71 5.07 -0.64
C ARG A 134 -22.46 4.46 0.55
N ARG A 135 -21.75 4.16 1.64
CA ARG A 135 -22.35 3.56 2.84
C ARG A 135 -23.32 4.50 3.55
N ARG A 136 -22.99 5.79 3.62
CA ARG A 136 -23.91 6.80 4.18
C ARG A 136 -25.20 6.87 3.38
N HIS A 137 -25.09 6.93 2.05
CA HIS A 137 -26.26 6.99 1.17
C HIS A 137 -27.16 5.75 1.30
N GLN A 138 -26.60 4.54 1.46
CA GLN A 138 -27.38 3.33 1.68
C GLN A 138 -28.17 3.35 2.99
N ARG A 139 -27.57 3.88 4.07
CA ARG A 139 -28.25 3.97 5.38
C ARG A 139 -29.44 4.91 5.37
N THR A 140 -29.41 6.00 4.62
CA THR A 140 -30.50 6.99 4.55
C THR A 140 -31.70 6.50 3.73
N HIS A 141 -31.56 5.44 2.93
CA HIS A 141 -32.64 4.87 2.11
C HIS A 141 -33.25 3.59 2.71
N THR A 142 -32.70 3.08 3.81
CA THR A 142 -33.20 1.89 4.52
C THR A 142 -33.88 2.24 5.85
N ALA A 143 -33.85 3.50 6.26
CA ALA A 143 -34.59 4.07 7.39
C ALA A 143 -35.85 4.79 6.90
#